data_c14e871be15dbc27544147d0acc3934f
#
_entry.id   c14e871be15dbc27544147d0acc3934f
#
_cell.length_a   1.000
_cell.length_b   1.000
_cell.length_c   1.000
_cell.angle_alpha   90.00
_cell.angle_beta   90.00
_cell.angle_gamma   90.00
#
_symmetry.space_group_name_H-M   'P 1'
#
loop_
_entity.id
_entity.type
_entity.pdbx_description
1 polymer ?
#
loop_
_entity_poly.entity_id
_entity_poly.type
_entity_poly.pdbx_seq_one_letter_code
_entity_poly.pdbx_strand_id
1 'polypeptide(L)'
;MVIKKYIDDAVSLLRQIVAIPSCSFEEDEVAGFLCGYLEDAGLEVMRIGNNITSRLDFDASLPTLMLCAHIDTVKAADSYTFDPYNPPEAEDRILGLGSNDDGGSVVSMIATFLYFRDLKSAPVNLYLLLSCEEERSGKGGTTGLRETIAANADFAIVGEPTGMEANIAEKGLLVIDATAYGRSAHAARAEEGDNAIYTAIRDIETLRSFKFEKVSPLLGEVKLSVTGINAGTVHNVIPETCTFMVDIRPNECYTNEEIFNMLQACVKSTLKPRNLSNRSSATPAGHPLIRTAEALHIPTPTSATTSDWMRLPVPAIKMGPGDSHRSHKADEYILKSEISEGIEKYIEFISNISK
;
A
#
# COMPACT_ATOMS: atom_id res chain seq x y z
N MET A 1 -24.83 20.70 9.33
CA MET A 1 -24.71 20.43 10.78
C MET A 1 -24.44 18.96 11.09
N VAL A 2 -25.00 18.00 10.35
CA VAL A 2 -24.79 16.55 10.58
C VAL A 2 -23.34 16.10 10.29
N ILE A 3 -22.75 16.46 9.14
CA ILE A 3 -21.39 16.02 8.74
C ILE A 3 -20.31 16.53 9.70
N LYS A 4 -20.45 17.76 10.23
CA LYS A 4 -19.44 18.34 11.11
C LYS A 4 -19.11 17.47 12.32
N LYS A 5 -20.10 16.78 12.92
CA LYS A 5 -19.86 15.87 14.04
C LYS A 5 -18.89 14.76 13.65
N TYR A 6 -19.09 14.11 12.49
CA TYR A 6 -18.24 13.03 12.02
C TYR A 6 -16.81 13.52 11.73
N ILE A 7 -16.66 14.74 11.24
CA ILE A 7 -15.35 15.38 11.01
C ILE A 7 -14.64 15.63 12.35
N ASP A 8 -15.33 16.23 13.32
CA ASP A 8 -14.75 16.51 14.64
C ASP A 8 -14.36 15.21 15.36
N ASP A 9 -15.21 14.18 15.28
CA ASP A 9 -14.94 12.85 15.84
C ASP A 9 -13.74 12.17 15.13
N ALA A 10 -13.63 12.26 13.80
CA ALA A 10 -12.52 11.71 13.02
C ALA A 10 -11.17 12.36 13.38
N VAL A 11 -11.15 13.69 13.50
CA VAL A 11 -9.96 14.45 13.93
C VAL A 11 -9.54 14.05 15.36
N SER A 12 -10.51 13.85 16.26
CA SER A 12 -10.24 13.38 17.62
C SER A 12 -9.71 11.94 17.64
N LEU A 13 -10.31 11.05 16.85
CA LEU A 13 -9.88 9.66 16.72
C LEU A 13 -8.47 9.56 16.17
N LEU A 14 -8.11 10.35 15.13
CA LEU A 14 -6.78 10.33 14.55
C LEU A 14 -5.68 10.67 15.57
N ARG A 15 -5.91 11.65 16.43
CA ARG A 15 -4.97 11.97 17.52
C ARG A 15 -4.77 10.82 18.48
N GLN A 16 -5.81 10.04 18.75
CA GLN A 16 -5.75 8.91 19.66
C GLN A 16 -4.98 7.74 19.04
N ILE A 17 -5.24 7.41 17.76
CA ILE A 17 -4.54 6.31 17.10
C ILE A 17 -3.06 6.64 16.84
N VAL A 18 -2.71 7.89 16.51
CA VAL A 18 -1.31 8.33 16.37
C VAL A 18 -0.52 8.14 17.68
N ALA A 19 -1.17 8.30 18.82
CA ALA A 19 -0.53 8.10 20.12
C ALA A 19 -0.25 6.63 20.47
N ILE A 20 -0.76 5.69 19.68
CA ILE A 20 -0.57 4.25 19.87
C ILE A 20 0.44 3.74 18.84
N PRO A 21 1.67 3.34 19.22
CA PRO A 21 2.62 2.74 18.30
C PRO A 21 2.04 1.51 17.62
N SER A 22 2.12 1.46 16.29
CA SER A 22 1.50 0.39 15.47
C SER A 22 2.39 -0.05 14.31
N CYS A 23 3.70 -0.23 14.54
CA CYS A 23 4.56 -0.78 13.50
C CYS A 23 4.02 -2.13 13.01
N SER A 24 4.19 -2.43 11.71
CA SER A 24 3.76 -3.72 11.14
C SER A 24 4.21 -4.90 12.01
N PHE A 25 3.27 -5.80 12.33
CA PHE A 25 3.35 -6.95 13.26
C PHE A 25 3.24 -6.58 14.75
N GLU A 26 3.06 -5.33 15.11
CA GLU A 26 2.92 -4.84 16.49
C GLU A 26 1.62 -4.02 16.67
N GLU A 27 0.56 -4.30 15.87
CA GLU A 27 -0.69 -3.51 15.79
C GLU A 27 -1.74 -3.90 16.84
N ASP A 28 -1.45 -4.83 17.75
CA ASP A 28 -2.45 -5.40 18.66
C ASP A 28 -3.17 -4.34 19.50
N GLU A 29 -2.45 -3.33 19.99
CA GLU A 29 -2.99 -2.26 20.83
C GLU A 29 -3.92 -1.33 20.05
N VAL A 30 -3.51 -0.86 18.88
CA VAL A 30 -4.34 0.00 18.04
C VAL A 30 -5.55 -0.76 17.49
N ALA A 31 -5.41 -2.04 17.14
CA ALA A 31 -6.52 -2.88 16.73
C ALA A 31 -7.53 -3.06 17.85
N GLY A 32 -7.08 -3.32 19.07
CA GLY A 32 -7.95 -3.41 20.26
C GLY A 32 -8.68 -2.10 20.52
N PHE A 33 -7.98 -0.97 20.46
CA PHE A 33 -8.56 0.36 20.62
C PHE A 33 -9.65 0.65 19.57
N LEU A 34 -9.37 0.39 18.29
CA LEU A 34 -10.33 0.62 17.20
C LEU A 34 -11.54 -0.32 17.27
N CYS A 35 -11.37 -1.59 17.70
CA CYS A 35 -12.50 -2.48 17.98
C CYS A 35 -13.44 -1.86 19.01
N GLY A 36 -12.90 -1.46 20.16
CA GLY A 36 -13.70 -0.82 21.22
C GLY A 36 -14.40 0.45 20.75
N TYR A 37 -13.70 1.31 19.99
CA TYR A 37 -14.28 2.52 19.43
C TYR A 37 -15.49 2.25 18.51
N LEU A 38 -15.39 1.24 17.65
CA LEU A 38 -16.46 0.85 16.73
C LEU A 38 -17.62 0.17 17.46
N GLU A 39 -17.34 -0.66 18.48
CA GLU A 39 -18.36 -1.29 19.34
C GLU A 39 -19.11 -0.24 20.16
N ASP A 40 -18.41 0.73 20.76
CA ASP A 40 -19.02 1.85 21.50
C ASP A 40 -19.89 2.73 20.58
N ALA A 41 -19.52 2.81 19.29
CA ALA A 41 -20.35 3.43 18.29
C ALA A 41 -21.59 2.57 17.89
N GLY A 42 -21.76 1.38 18.44
CA GLY A 42 -22.90 0.50 18.21
C GLY A 42 -22.83 -0.33 16.94
N LEU A 43 -21.62 -0.59 16.43
CA LEU A 43 -21.38 -1.48 15.30
C LEU A 43 -21.15 -2.93 15.77
N GLU A 44 -21.52 -3.89 14.94
CA GLU A 44 -21.07 -5.26 15.06
C GLU A 44 -19.66 -5.37 14.47
N VAL A 45 -18.68 -5.74 15.29
CA VAL A 45 -17.27 -5.77 14.93
C VAL A 45 -16.74 -7.19 14.98
N MET A 46 -15.96 -7.58 13.96
CA MET A 46 -15.22 -8.83 13.97
C MET A 46 -13.73 -8.52 13.85
N ARG A 47 -12.93 -9.05 14.78
CA ARG A 47 -11.47 -8.98 14.74
C ARG A 47 -10.91 -10.31 14.24
N ILE A 48 -10.05 -10.27 13.23
CA ILE A 48 -9.35 -11.43 12.63
C ILE A 48 -7.84 -11.15 12.67
N GLY A 49 -7.15 -11.68 13.66
CA GLY A 49 -5.80 -11.22 14.01
C GLY A 49 -5.84 -9.76 14.42
N ASN A 50 -5.08 -8.90 13.75
CA ASN A 50 -5.13 -7.45 13.93
C ASN A 50 -5.99 -6.73 12.88
N ASN A 51 -6.65 -7.46 11.98
CA ASN A 51 -7.63 -6.86 11.07
C ASN A 51 -8.99 -6.71 11.76
N ILE A 52 -9.69 -5.63 11.44
CA ILE A 52 -10.99 -5.30 12.00
C ILE A 52 -12.00 -5.16 10.88
N THR A 53 -13.15 -5.79 11.01
CA THR A 53 -14.21 -5.71 10.02
C THR A 53 -15.55 -5.37 10.65
N SER A 54 -16.39 -4.67 9.87
CA SER A 54 -17.78 -4.38 10.20
C SER A 54 -18.60 -4.30 8.91
N ARG A 55 -19.90 -4.53 9.00
CA ARG A 55 -20.77 -4.58 7.83
C ARG A 55 -22.07 -3.79 8.05
N LEU A 56 -22.53 -3.12 6.99
CA LEU A 56 -23.84 -2.47 6.91
C LEU A 56 -24.57 -3.00 5.69
N ASP A 57 -25.65 -3.75 5.93
CA ASP A 57 -26.53 -4.25 4.88
C ASP A 57 -27.79 -3.38 4.80
N PHE A 58 -27.98 -2.71 3.68
CA PHE A 58 -29.16 -1.87 3.42
C PHE A 58 -30.20 -2.65 2.62
N ASP A 59 -29.77 -3.46 1.65
CA ASP A 59 -30.63 -4.33 0.84
C ASP A 59 -29.82 -5.51 0.28
N ALA A 60 -30.34 -6.73 0.40
CA ALA A 60 -29.66 -7.94 -0.07
C ALA A 60 -29.43 -8.00 -1.58
N SER A 61 -30.13 -7.17 -2.37
CA SER A 61 -29.96 -7.08 -3.84
C SER A 61 -28.86 -6.12 -4.26
N LEU A 62 -28.31 -5.31 -3.34
CA LEU A 62 -27.26 -4.35 -3.63
C LEU A 62 -25.87 -4.99 -3.59
N PRO A 63 -24.96 -4.55 -4.47
CA PRO A 63 -23.57 -4.94 -4.37
C PRO A 63 -22.94 -4.36 -3.09
N THR A 64 -21.87 -4.99 -2.62
CA THR A 64 -21.14 -4.55 -1.43
C THR A 64 -19.83 -3.84 -1.82
N LEU A 65 -19.71 -2.59 -1.40
CA LEU A 65 -18.46 -1.82 -1.47
C LEU A 65 -17.66 -2.04 -0.19
N MET A 66 -16.41 -2.46 -0.34
CA MET A 66 -15.44 -2.48 0.76
C MET A 66 -14.70 -1.14 0.86
N LEU A 67 -14.63 -0.59 2.07
CA LEU A 67 -13.73 0.49 2.45
C LEU A 67 -12.56 -0.15 3.20
N CYS A 68 -11.36 -0.10 2.63
CA CYS A 68 -10.16 -0.75 3.16
C CYS A 68 -9.08 0.29 3.43
N ALA A 69 -8.58 0.36 4.67
CA ALA A 69 -7.47 1.23 5.07
C ALA A 69 -6.58 0.48 6.05
N HIS A 70 -5.25 0.74 6.05
CA HIS A 70 -4.36 0.03 6.95
C HIS A 70 -4.11 0.80 8.25
N ILE A 71 -3.92 0.04 9.34
CA ILE A 71 -3.70 0.58 10.68
C ILE A 71 -2.24 0.51 11.14
N ASP A 72 -1.41 -0.20 10.39
CA ASP A 72 0.01 -0.30 10.67
C ASP A 72 0.80 0.88 10.08
N THR A 73 1.99 1.07 10.63
CA THR A 73 2.93 2.10 10.18
C THR A 73 4.31 1.48 9.93
N VAL A 74 5.14 2.19 9.16
CA VAL A 74 6.58 1.94 9.15
C VAL A 74 7.21 2.28 10.50
N LYS A 75 8.47 1.89 10.70
CA LYS A 75 9.24 2.35 11.85
C LYS A 75 9.54 3.85 11.73
N ALA A 76 9.39 4.59 12.84
CA ALA A 76 9.73 6.00 12.87
C ALA A 76 11.17 6.28 12.40
N ALA A 77 11.35 7.29 11.57
CA ALA A 77 12.67 7.74 11.14
C ALA A 77 13.41 8.45 12.30
N ASP A 78 14.72 8.25 12.41
CA ASP A 78 15.54 8.89 13.44
C ASP A 78 15.61 10.43 13.31
N SER A 79 15.17 10.97 12.20
CA SER A 79 15.20 12.40 11.88
C SER A 79 13.93 13.18 12.29
N TYR A 80 12.99 12.55 13.02
CA TYR A 80 11.84 13.28 13.58
C TYR A 80 12.32 14.39 14.51
N THR A 81 11.71 15.60 14.39
CA THR A 81 12.04 16.74 15.26
C THR A 81 11.21 16.78 16.55
N PHE A 82 10.22 15.90 16.67
CA PHE A 82 9.36 15.69 17.84
C PHE A 82 9.10 14.20 18.06
N ASP A 83 8.50 13.84 19.20
CA ASP A 83 8.08 12.46 19.45
C ASP A 83 6.95 12.07 18.46
N PRO A 84 7.17 11.10 17.55
CA PRO A 84 6.20 10.73 16.54
C PRO A 84 4.87 10.19 17.07
N TYR A 85 4.83 9.75 18.34
CA TYR A 85 3.65 9.22 19.02
C TYR A 85 3.06 10.19 20.06
N ASN A 86 3.78 11.28 20.38
CA ASN A 86 3.29 12.35 21.23
C ASN A 86 3.65 13.72 20.64
N PRO A 87 3.16 14.00 19.41
CA PRO A 87 3.50 15.22 18.72
C PRO A 87 2.88 16.45 19.39
N PRO A 88 3.45 17.64 19.19
CA PRO A 88 2.85 18.88 19.64
C PRO A 88 1.51 19.14 18.96
N GLU A 89 0.60 19.82 19.63
CA GLU A 89 -0.67 20.25 19.00
C GLU A 89 -0.40 21.31 17.94
N ALA A 90 -1.15 21.20 16.82
CA ALA A 90 -1.18 22.17 15.75
C ALA A 90 -2.64 22.56 15.41
N GLU A 91 -2.84 23.83 15.02
CA GLU A 91 -4.19 24.35 14.78
C GLU A 91 -4.82 23.74 13.53
N ASP A 92 -4.07 23.64 12.43
CA ASP A 92 -4.54 23.29 11.09
C ASP A 92 -4.31 21.81 10.70
N ARG A 93 -3.52 21.04 11.49
CA ARG A 93 -3.08 19.69 11.15
C ARG A 93 -2.99 18.75 12.33
N ILE A 94 -2.87 17.47 12.01
CA ILE A 94 -2.49 16.42 12.95
C ILE A 94 -1.07 15.98 12.57
N LEU A 95 -0.15 16.11 13.50
CA LEU A 95 1.23 15.67 13.38
C LEU A 95 1.36 14.23 13.90
N GLY A 96 2.38 13.51 13.46
CA GLY A 96 2.79 12.21 14.00
C GLY A 96 2.85 11.12 12.93
N LEU A 97 3.56 10.04 13.26
CA LEU A 97 3.72 8.88 12.39
C LEU A 97 2.37 8.21 12.12
N GLY A 98 2.09 7.91 10.86
CA GLY A 98 0.82 7.31 10.44
C GLY A 98 -0.36 8.27 10.45
N SER A 99 -0.16 9.58 10.69
CA SER A 99 -1.25 10.55 10.61
C SER A 99 -1.75 10.74 9.18
N ASN A 100 -0.84 10.69 8.20
CA ASN A 100 -1.11 10.80 6.77
C ASN A 100 -1.23 9.43 6.09
N ASP A 101 -0.36 8.50 6.45
CA ASP A 101 -0.23 7.17 5.89
C ASP A 101 -0.41 6.08 6.97
N ASP A 102 -1.59 5.49 7.16
CA ASP A 102 -2.86 5.69 6.44
C ASP A 102 -3.98 6.15 7.40
N GLY A 103 -3.60 6.74 8.58
CA GLY A 103 -4.55 7.18 9.60
C GLY A 103 -5.62 8.15 9.09
N GLY A 104 -5.24 9.01 8.13
CA GLY A 104 -6.19 9.90 7.47
C GLY A 104 -7.32 9.15 6.79
N SER A 105 -7.00 8.07 6.05
CA SER A 105 -8.02 7.23 5.40
C SER A 105 -8.78 6.40 6.43
N VAL A 106 -8.10 5.84 7.44
CA VAL A 106 -8.74 5.06 8.53
C VAL A 106 -9.87 5.86 9.15
N VAL A 107 -9.60 7.08 9.64
CA VAL A 107 -10.61 7.86 10.34
C VAL A 107 -11.68 8.42 9.39
N SER A 108 -11.32 8.74 8.14
CA SER A 108 -12.28 9.24 7.16
C SER A 108 -13.23 8.15 6.70
N MET A 109 -12.76 6.92 6.52
CA MET A 109 -13.60 5.77 6.17
C MET A 109 -14.49 5.35 7.34
N ILE A 110 -13.99 5.36 8.58
CA ILE A 110 -14.82 5.12 9.79
C ILE A 110 -15.93 6.17 9.88
N ALA A 111 -15.61 7.45 9.74
CA ALA A 111 -16.59 8.55 9.80
C ALA A 111 -17.65 8.41 8.71
N THR A 112 -17.25 8.06 7.48
CA THR A 112 -18.14 7.80 6.35
C THR A 112 -19.04 6.59 6.61
N PHE A 113 -18.49 5.50 7.14
CA PHE A 113 -19.24 4.30 7.49
C PHE A 113 -20.30 4.60 8.56
N LEU A 114 -19.96 5.34 9.61
CA LEU A 114 -20.88 5.78 10.66
C LEU A 114 -21.95 6.74 10.12
N TYR A 115 -21.62 7.60 9.16
CA TYR A 115 -22.60 8.47 8.50
C TYR A 115 -23.69 7.65 7.79
N PHE A 116 -23.32 6.63 7.00
CA PHE A 116 -24.28 5.80 6.29
C PHE A 116 -25.07 4.86 7.23
N ARG A 117 -24.44 4.40 8.33
CA ARG A 117 -25.16 3.70 9.40
C ARG A 117 -26.32 4.55 9.95
N ASP A 118 -26.05 5.82 10.25
CA ASP A 118 -27.05 6.72 10.83
C ASP A 118 -28.09 7.15 9.79
N LEU A 119 -27.68 7.29 8.52
CA LEU A 119 -28.57 7.57 7.40
C LEU A 119 -29.51 6.38 7.08
N LYS A 120 -29.07 5.16 7.41
CA LYS A 120 -29.79 3.89 7.14
C LYS A 120 -30.13 3.65 5.67
N SER A 121 -29.37 4.21 4.76
CA SER A 121 -29.56 4.11 3.31
C SER A 121 -28.29 4.42 2.56
N ALA A 122 -27.96 3.58 1.58
CA ALA A 122 -26.92 3.82 0.59
C ALA A 122 -27.27 3.06 -0.72
N PRO A 123 -26.72 3.42 -1.87
CA PRO A 123 -26.91 2.69 -3.12
C PRO A 123 -26.14 1.36 -3.20
N VAL A 124 -25.31 1.07 -2.20
CA VAL A 124 -24.50 -0.16 -2.04
C VAL A 124 -24.51 -0.58 -0.57
N ASN A 125 -24.32 -1.87 -0.30
CA ASN A 125 -23.96 -2.33 1.05
C ASN A 125 -22.51 -1.93 1.33
N LEU A 126 -22.17 -1.76 2.61
CA LEU A 126 -20.81 -1.34 2.99
C LEU A 126 -20.13 -2.43 3.84
N TYR A 127 -18.87 -2.67 3.56
CA TYR A 127 -17.99 -3.54 4.33
C TYR A 127 -16.74 -2.75 4.70
N LEU A 128 -16.53 -2.48 5.98
CA LEU A 128 -15.32 -1.83 6.49
C LEU A 128 -14.27 -2.89 6.77
N LEU A 129 -13.06 -2.70 6.28
CA LEU A 129 -11.87 -3.47 6.59
C LEU A 129 -10.75 -2.53 7.01
N LEU A 130 -10.36 -2.58 8.28
CA LEU A 130 -9.14 -1.95 8.76
C LEU A 130 -8.07 -3.03 8.83
N SER A 131 -7.10 -2.97 7.92
CA SER A 131 -6.10 -4.02 7.70
C SER A 131 -4.82 -3.78 8.49
N CYS A 132 -4.11 -4.85 8.82
CA CYS A 132 -2.77 -4.82 9.40
C CYS A 132 -1.70 -5.29 8.41
N GLU A 133 -0.43 -5.11 8.76
CA GLU A 133 0.75 -5.63 8.04
C GLU A 133 0.88 -5.15 6.57
N GLU A 134 0.25 -4.02 6.19
CA GLU A 134 0.31 -3.50 4.82
C GLU A 134 1.74 -3.16 4.43
N GLU A 135 2.43 -2.35 5.26
CA GLU A 135 3.76 -1.77 5.02
C GLU A 135 4.89 -2.82 4.87
N ARG A 136 4.62 -4.03 5.31
CA ARG A 136 5.55 -5.17 5.22
C ARG A 136 5.02 -6.30 4.35
N SER A 137 3.91 -6.07 3.62
CA SER A 137 3.28 -7.11 2.79
C SER A 137 3.05 -8.42 3.56
N GLY A 138 2.60 -8.32 4.80
CA GLY A 138 2.49 -9.43 5.72
C GLY A 138 1.40 -10.43 5.34
N LYS A 139 1.50 -11.64 5.88
CA LYS A 139 0.52 -12.70 5.62
C LYS A 139 -0.73 -12.59 6.49
N GLY A 140 -0.64 -11.87 7.61
CA GLY A 140 -1.76 -11.64 8.53
C GLY A 140 -2.72 -10.55 8.05
N GLY A 141 -2.29 -9.67 7.13
CA GLY A 141 -3.12 -8.62 6.55
C GLY A 141 -4.07 -9.13 5.45
N THR A 142 -4.34 -8.29 4.46
CA THR A 142 -5.27 -8.57 3.35
C THR A 142 -4.95 -9.86 2.56
N THR A 143 -3.68 -10.28 2.54
CA THR A 143 -3.27 -11.58 1.96
C THR A 143 -3.97 -12.75 2.63
N GLY A 144 -4.01 -12.77 3.97
CA GLY A 144 -4.67 -13.83 4.75
C GLY A 144 -6.19 -13.78 4.71
N LEU A 145 -6.76 -12.63 4.35
CA LEU A 145 -8.21 -12.40 4.30
C LEU A 145 -8.82 -12.57 2.91
N ARG A 146 -8.07 -13.05 1.93
CA ARG A 146 -8.50 -13.09 0.52
C ARG A 146 -9.86 -13.78 0.33
N GLU A 147 -10.11 -14.93 0.97
CA GLU A 147 -11.39 -15.66 0.88
C GLU A 147 -12.50 -14.89 1.60
N THR A 148 -12.21 -14.33 2.76
CA THR A 148 -13.16 -13.50 3.53
C THR A 148 -13.58 -12.28 2.71
N ILE A 149 -12.62 -11.58 2.08
CA ILE A 149 -12.90 -10.43 1.23
C ILE A 149 -13.74 -10.83 0.02
N ALA A 150 -13.38 -11.91 -0.67
CA ALA A 150 -14.14 -12.41 -1.83
C ALA A 150 -15.60 -12.80 -1.48
N ALA A 151 -15.84 -13.24 -0.24
CA ALA A 151 -17.18 -13.59 0.22
C ALA A 151 -18.02 -12.39 0.68
N ASN A 152 -17.40 -11.24 0.97
CA ASN A 152 -18.06 -10.09 1.60
C ASN A 152 -18.04 -8.80 0.78
N ALA A 153 -17.30 -8.74 -0.34
CA ALA A 153 -17.18 -7.53 -1.16
C ALA A 153 -17.20 -7.85 -2.65
N ASP A 154 -17.87 -7.00 -3.42
CA ASP A 154 -17.89 -7.06 -4.89
C ASP A 154 -16.82 -6.14 -5.51
N PHE A 155 -16.51 -5.02 -4.84
CA PHE A 155 -15.48 -4.06 -5.24
C PHE A 155 -15.04 -3.23 -4.02
N ALA A 156 -13.94 -2.48 -4.15
CA ALA A 156 -13.34 -1.78 -3.02
C ALA A 156 -12.85 -0.36 -3.34
N ILE A 157 -12.77 0.47 -2.29
CA ILE A 157 -11.90 1.64 -2.24
C ILE A 157 -10.81 1.32 -1.23
N VAL A 158 -9.54 1.41 -1.67
CA VAL A 158 -8.37 1.28 -0.81
C VAL A 158 -7.91 2.67 -0.41
N GLY A 159 -7.90 2.94 0.88
CA GLY A 159 -7.39 4.17 1.47
C GLY A 159 -5.90 4.26 1.29
N GLU A 160 -5.46 5.40 0.86
CA GLU A 160 -4.06 5.80 0.70
C GLU A 160 -4.00 7.31 0.49
N PRO A 161 -2.91 8.01 0.83
CA PRO A 161 -2.81 9.46 0.68
C PRO A 161 -2.69 9.90 -0.79
N THR A 162 -3.81 9.99 -1.51
CA THR A 162 -3.89 10.34 -2.93
C THR A 162 -4.41 11.75 -3.21
N GLY A 163 -4.69 12.54 -2.16
CA GLY A 163 -5.39 13.83 -2.29
C GLY A 163 -6.82 13.67 -2.79
N MET A 164 -7.45 12.54 -2.50
CA MET A 164 -8.79 12.17 -2.99
C MET A 164 -8.88 12.04 -4.52
N GLU A 165 -7.78 11.82 -5.23
CA GLU A 165 -7.80 11.38 -6.61
C GLU A 165 -8.04 9.87 -6.66
N ALA A 166 -8.88 9.41 -7.59
CA ALA A 166 -9.24 8.00 -7.73
C ALA A 166 -8.24 7.28 -8.65
N ASN A 167 -7.15 6.76 -8.10
CA ASN A 167 -6.18 6.00 -8.88
C ASN A 167 -6.80 4.70 -9.38
N ILE A 168 -6.81 4.51 -10.70
CA ILE A 168 -7.47 3.38 -11.38
C ILE A 168 -6.52 2.22 -11.72
N ALA A 169 -5.24 2.41 -11.50
CA ALA A 169 -4.20 1.38 -11.63
C ALA A 169 -2.99 1.73 -10.75
N GLU A 170 -2.27 0.70 -10.30
CA GLU A 170 -1.00 0.85 -9.56
C GLU A 170 0.05 -0.15 -10.03
N LYS A 171 1.32 0.25 -9.99
CA LYS A 171 2.44 -0.64 -10.30
C LYS A 171 2.62 -1.66 -9.19
N GLY A 172 2.98 -2.89 -9.59
CA GLY A 172 3.42 -3.92 -8.66
C GLY A 172 4.82 -3.65 -8.11
N LEU A 173 5.28 -4.57 -7.27
CA LEU A 173 6.63 -4.57 -6.71
C LEU A 173 7.23 -5.98 -6.81
N LEU A 174 8.41 -6.06 -7.41
CA LEU A 174 9.23 -7.28 -7.40
C LEU A 174 10.67 -6.90 -7.00
N VAL A 175 11.06 -7.30 -5.79
CA VAL A 175 12.43 -7.15 -5.33
C VAL A 175 13.15 -8.47 -5.49
N ILE A 176 14.34 -8.43 -6.12
CA ILE A 176 15.18 -9.60 -6.36
C ILE A 176 16.54 -9.40 -5.69
N ASP A 177 16.95 -10.36 -4.85
CA ASP A 177 18.31 -10.50 -4.36
C ASP A 177 19.09 -11.37 -5.36
N ALA A 178 20.18 -10.83 -5.90
CA ALA A 178 21.01 -11.49 -6.89
C ALA A 178 22.39 -11.80 -6.31
N THR A 179 22.93 -12.99 -6.64
CA THR A 179 24.27 -13.41 -6.23
C THR A 179 25.06 -13.91 -7.43
N ALA A 180 26.12 -13.19 -7.76
CA ALA A 180 27.14 -13.65 -8.69
C ALA A 180 28.18 -14.48 -7.93
N TYR A 181 28.54 -15.61 -8.48
CA TYR A 181 29.57 -16.49 -7.94
C TYR A 181 30.83 -16.46 -8.80
N GLY A 182 31.96 -16.62 -8.15
CA GLY A 182 33.28 -16.72 -8.73
C GLY A 182 34.16 -17.70 -7.98
N ARG A 183 35.47 -17.49 -8.03
CA ARG A 183 36.47 -18.28 -7.32
C ARG A 183 37.53 -17.37 -6.72
N SER A 184 37.74 -17.47 -5.40
CA SER A 184 38.74 -16.69 -4.69
C SER A 184 40.17 -17.03 -5.15
N ALA A 185 41.01 -16.01 -5.20
CA ALA A 185 42.44 -16.12 -5.43
C ALA A 185 43.18 -14.90 -4.86
N HIS A 186 44.50 -14.97 -4.73
CA HIS A 186 45.29 -13.79 -4.39
C HIS A 186 45.31 -12.84 -5.58
N ALA A 187 45.09 -11.52 -5.35
CA ALA A 187 44.97 -10.52 -6.43
C ALA A 187 46.21 -10.43 -7.33
N ALA A 188 47.43 -10.75 -6.81
CA ALA A 188 48.64 -10.83 -7.60
C ALA A 188 48.69 -12.05 -8.56
N ARG A 189 47.72 -12.97 -8.46
CA ARG A 189 47.54 -14.17 -9.31
C ARG A 189 46.08 -14.24 -9.74
N ALA A 190 45.61 -13.16 -10.31
CA ALA A 190 44.18 -13.02 -10.66
C ALA A 190 43.67 -14.06 -11.65
N GLU A 191 44.59 -14.60 -12.49
CA GLU A 191 44.35 -15.68 -13.45
C GLU A 191 43.95 -17.04 -12.78
N GLU A 192 44.29 -17.25 -11.52
CA GLU A 192 43.92 -18.44 -10.76
C GLU A 192 42.47 -18.32 -10.20
N GLY A 193 41.90 -17.10 -10.19
CA GLY A 193 40.57 -16.79 -9.69
C GLY A 193 39.52 -16.61 -10.77
N ASP A 194 38.27 -16.40 -10.32
CA ASP A 194 37.17 -15.85 -11.13
C ASP A 194 36.49 -14.76 -10.31
N ASN A 195 36.58 -13.51 -10.79
CA ASN A 195 36.10 -12.37 -10.01
C ASN A 195 34.59 -12.21 -10.13
N ALA A 196 33.86 -12.48 -9.03
CA ALA A 196 32.43 -12.34 -8.95
C ALA A 196 31.93 -10.93 -9.26
N ILE A 197 32.72 -9.89 -8.97
CA ILE A 197 32.40 -8.48 -9.33
C ILE A 197 32.25 -8.35 -10.85
N TYR A 198 33.13 -8.94 -11.64
CA TYR A 198 33.05 -8.81 -13.10
C TYR A 198 31.85 -9.57 -13.69
N THR A 199 31.42 -10.66 -13.05
CA THR A 199 30.19 -11.36 -13.42
C THR A 199 28.98 -10.49 -13.06
N ALA A 200 28.92 -9.93 -11.86
CA ALA A 200 27.85 -9.03 -11.44
C ALA A 200 27.74 -7.79 -12.35
N ILE A 201 28.87 -7.18 -12.74
CA ILE A 201 28.85 -6.01 -13.66
C ILE A 201 28.21 -6.38 -15.00
N ARG A 202 28.59 -7.52 -15.60
CA ARG A 202 27.98 -7.99 -16.88
C ARG A 202 26.49 -8.24 -16.75
N ASP A 203 26.08 -8.88 -15.66
CA ASP A 203 24.66 -9.17 -15.40
C ASP A 203 23.85 -7.89 -15.15
N ILE A 204 24.40 -6.94 -14.39
CA ILE A 204 23.79 -5.61 -14.17
C ILE A 204 23.62 -4.86 -15.49
N GLU A 205 24.62 -4.84 -16.36
CA GLU A 205 24.53 -4.22 -17.70
C GLU A 205 23.46 -4.92 -18.57
N THR A 206 23.36 -6.25 -18.49
CA THR A 206 22.32 -7.02 -19.17
C THR A 206 20.93 -6.63 -18.65
N LEU A 207 20.74 -6.59 -17.34
CA LEU A 207 19.47 -6.17 -16.72
C LEU A 207 19.10 -4.73 -17.07
N ARG A 208 20.08 -3.81 -17.01
CA ARG A 208 19.88 -2.40 -17.34
C ARG A 208 19.43 -2.19 -18.79
N SER A 209 19.92 -3.01 -19.69
CA SER A 209 19.59 -2.95 -21.13
C SER A 209 18.38 -3.81 -21.51
N PHE A 210 17.86 -4.64 -20.58
CA PHE A 210 16.73 -5.52 -20.85
C PHE A 210 15.48 -4.70 -21.20
N LYS A 211 14.76 -5.13 -22.25
CA LYS A 211 13.51 -4.49 -22.69
C LYS A 211 12.34 -5.44 -22.55
N PHE A 212 11.35 -4.99 -21.82
CA PHE A 212 10.06 -5.67 -21.71
C PHE A 212 9.19 -5.23 -22.91
N GLU A 213 8.66 -6.21 -23.67
CA GLU A 213 7.91 -5.92 -24.92
C GLU A 213 6.52 -5.38 -24.67
N LYS A 214 5.84 -5.88 -23.60
CA LYS A 214 4.46 -5.48 -23.30
C LYS A 214 4.47 -4.15 -22.53
N VAL A 215 3.96 -3.10 -23.14
CA VAL A 215 3.78 -1.78 -22.55
C VAL A 215 2.31 -1.61 -22.20
N SER A 216 2.03 -1.26 -20.95
CA SER A 216 0.67 -1.00 -20.50
C SER A 216 0.18 0.35 -21.00
N PRO A 217 -1.06 0.46 -21.49
CA PRO A 217 -1.67 1.75 -21.79
C PRO A 217 -1.91 2.61 -20.54
N LEU A 218 -2.03 2.00 -19.34
CA LEU A 218 -2.24 2.69 -18.07
C LEU A 218 -0.93 2.94 -17.32
N LEU A 219 -0.13 1.87 -17.11
CA LEU A 219 1.06 1.91 -16.24
C LEU A 219 2.38 2.10 -17.02
N GLY A 220 2.32 2.09 -18.36
CA GLY A 220 3.52 2.25 -19.21
C GLY A 220 4.45 1.04 -19.14
N GLU A 221 5.75 1.28 -19.32
CA GLU A 221 6.79 0.26 -19.30
C GLU A 221 7.05 -0.29 -17.89
N VAL A 222 7.49 -1.56 -17.82
CA VAL A 222 8.10 -2.11 -16.60
C VAL A 222 9.40 -1.35 -16.32
N LYS A 223 9.57 -0.88 -15.09
CA LYS A 223 10.80 -0.20 -14.65
C LYS A 223 11.67 -1.17 -13.85
N LEU A 224 12.99 -1.09 -14.07
CA LEU A 224 13.97 -1.91 -13.35
C LEU A 224 15.14 -1.00 -12.92
N SER A 225 15.56 -1.13 -11.66
CA SER A 225 16.69 -0.40 -11.10
C SER A 225 17.52 -1.30 -10.19
N VAL A 226 18.84 -1.28 -10.32
CA VAL A 226 19.73 -1.89 -9.33
C VAL A 226 19.91 -0.88 -8.20
N THR A 227 19.54 -1.28 -6.97
CA THR A 227 19.47 -0.39 -5.80
C THR A 227 20.49 -0.69 -4.72
N GLY A 228 21.30 -1.74 -4.90
CA GLY A 228 22.38 -2.08 -3.98
C GLY A 228 23.36 -3.05 -4.60
N ILE A 229 24.65 -2.94 -4.24
CA ILE A 229 25.70 -3.89 -4.63
C ILE A 229 26.74 -3.97 -3.51
N ASN A 230 27.21 -5.19 -3.22
CA ASN A 230 28.24 -5.45 -2.21
C ASN A 230 29.16 -6.60 -2.63
N ALA A 231 30.47 -6.43 -2.51
CA ALA A 231 31.48 -7.44 -2.77
C ALA A 231 32.83 -7.10 -2.18
N GLY A 232 33.59 -8.12 -1.78
CA GLY A 232 34.96 -7.99 -1.29
C GLY A 232 35.06 -7.32 0.07
N THR A 233 36.10 -7.66 0.83
CA THR A 233 36.36 -7.12 2.18
C THR A 233 37.80 -6.65 2.31
N VAL A 234 38.72 -7.17 1.47
CA VAL A 234 40.15 -6.85 1.52
C VAL A 234 40.70 -6.65 0.10
N HIS A 235 41.71 -5.78 -0.03
CA HIS A 235 42.22 -5.34 -1.33
C HIS A 235 43.00 -6.38 -2.12
N ASN A 236 43.52 -7.42 -1.47
CA ASN A 236 44.44 -8.42 -2.07
C ASN A 236 43.80 -9.76 -2.31
N VAL A 237 42.46 -9.88 -2.24
CA VAL A 237 41.71 -11.11 -2.51
C VAL A 237 40.67 -10.89 -3.61
N ILE A 238 40.68 -11.73 -4.63
CA ILE A 238 39.62 -11.81 -5.63
C ILE A 238 38.35 -12.32 -4.95
N PRO A 239 37.22 -11.56 -4.96
CA PRO A 239 36.01 -11.98 -4.28
C PRO A 239 35.30 -13.12 -5.04
N GLU A 240 34.91 -14.13 -4.28
CA GLU A 240 34.16 -15.29 -4.80
C GLU A 240 32.66 -15.07 -4.86
N THR A 241 32.15 -14.00 -4.23
CA THR A 241 30.75 -13.60 -4.28
C THR A 241 30.60 -12.10 -4.47
N CYS A 242 29.58 -11.71 -5.23
CA CYS A 242 29.08 -10.35 -5.33
C CYS A 242 27.55 -10.38 -5.28
N THR A 243 26.96 -9.69 -4.31
CA THR A 243 25.50 -9.57 -4.17
C THR A 243 25.02 -8.22 -4.69
N PHE A 244 23.87 -8.21 -5.33
CA PHE A 244 23.22 -6.98 -5.72
C PHE A 244 21.70 -7.11 -5.62
N MET A 245 21.00 -6.00 -5.48
CA MET A 245 19.55 -5.96 -5.31
C MET A 245 18.91 -5.22 -6.48
N VAL A 246 17.80 -5.75 -6.97
CA VAL A 246 17.04 -5.19 -8.10
C VAL A 246 15.63 -4.86 -7.65
N ASP A 247 15.23 -3.60 -7.75
CA ASP A 247 13.85 -3.13 -7.60
C ASP A 247 13.21 -3.10 -8.98
N ILE A 248 12.08 -3.77 -9.12
CA ILE A 248 11.32 -3.85 -10.36
C ILE A 248 9.89 -3.38 -10.08
N ARG A 249 9.39 -2.50 -10.96
CA ARG A 249 8.02 -1.99 -10.93
C ARG A 249 7.26 -2.53 -12.16
N PRO A 250 6.60 -3.67 -12.01
CA PRO A 250 5.81 -4.29 -13.07
C PRO A 250 4.65 -3.42 -13.55
N ASN A 251 4.12 -3.77 -14.69
CA ASN A 251 2.80 -3.35 -15.14
C ASN A 251 1.84 -4.58 -15.16
N GLU A 252 0.57 -4.35 -15.38
CA GLU A 252 -0.47 -5.40 -15.34
C GLU A 252 -0.40 -6.38 -16.52
N CYS A 253 0.48 -6.13 -17.51
CA CYS A 253 0.69 -7.04 -18.65
C CYS A 253 1.59 -8.23 -18.32
N TYR A 254 2.24 -8.23 -17.15
CA TYR A 254 3.13 -9.29 -16.70
C TYR A 254 2.81 -9.72 -15.27
N THR A 255 2.97 -11.02 -15.01
CA THR A 255 3.09 -11.51 -13.64
C THR A 255 4.53 -11.34 -13.14
N ASN A 256 4.72 -11.26 -11.82
CA ASN A 256 6.05 -11.21 -11.23
C ASN A 256 6.86 -12.48 -11.54
N GLU A 257 6.20 -13.62 -11.68
CA GLU A 257 6.84 -14.89 -12.05
C GLU A 257 7.34 -14.87 -13.50
N GLU A 258 6.57 -14.34 -14.46
CA GLU A 258 7.02 -14.15 -15.85
C GLU A 258 8.27 -13.27 -15.90
N ILE A 259 8.24 -12.10 -15.21
CA ILE A 259 9.38 -11.19 -15.14
C ILE A 259 10.61 -11.89 -14.54
N PHE A 260 10.44 -12.56 -13.41
CA PHE A 260 11.52 -13.30 -12.75
C PHE A 260 12.16 -14.33 -13.69
N ASN A 261 11.35 -15.16 -14.36
CA ASN A 261 11.85 -16.18 -15.29
C ASN A 261 12.58 -15.57 -16.50
N MET A 262 12.08 -14.46 -17.05
CA MET A 262 12.74 -13.75 -18.15
C MET A 262 14.11 -13.22 -17.73
N LEU A 263 14.22 -12.62 -16.55
CA LEU A 263 15.48 -12.06 -16.06
C LEU A 263 16.47 -13.14 -15.66
N GLN A 264 16.04 -14.25 -15.01
CA GLN A 264 16.91 -15.36 -14.67
C GLN A 264 17.51 -16.01 -15.92
N ALA A 265 16.77 -16.08 -17.02
CA ALA A 265 17.24 -16.65 -18.27
C ALA A 265 18.35 -15.85 -18.96
N CYS A 266 18.50 -14.56 -18.66
CA CYS A 266 19.46 -13.69 -19.35
C CYS A 266 20.71 -13.37 -18.53
N VAL A 267 20.81 -13.78 -17.25
CA VAL A 267 21.95 -13.53 -16.36
C VAL A 267 22.59 -14.82 -15.86
N LYS A 268 23.84 -14.73 -15.43
CA LYS A 268 24.58 -15.85 -14.81
C LYS A 268 24.39 -15.89 -13.29
N SER A 269 24.15 -14.73 -12.67
CA SER A 269 23.86 -14.64 -11.25
C SER A 269 22.62 -15.45 -10.89
N THR A 270 22.62 -16.04 -9.71
CA THR A 270 21.42 -16.67 -9.13
C THR A 270 20.49 -15.56 -8.61
N LEU A 271 19.29 -15.51 -9.14
CA LEU A 271 18.26 -14.58 -8.71
C LEU A 271 17.35 -15.23 -7.67
N LYS A 272 16.98 -14.48 -6.62
CA LYS A 272 16.05 -14.93 -5.58
C LYS A 272 15.00 -13.84 -5.36
N PRO A 273 13.75 -14.04 -5.79
CA PRO A 273 12.68 -13.09 -5.54
C PRO A 273 12.29 -13.09 -4.06
N ARG A 274 12.06 -11.91 -3.47
CA ARG A 274 11.58 -11.79 -2.08
C ARG A 274 10.09 -12.14 -1.98
N ASN A 275 9.29 -11.65 -2.94
CA ASN A 275 7.85 -11.91 -3.00
C ASN A 275 7.39 -11.84 -4.47
N LEU A 276 6.68 -12.87 -4.92
CA LEU A 276 6.09 -12.92 -6.26
C LEU A 276 4.60 -12.49 -6.29
N SER A 277 3.99 -12.26 -5.12
CA SER A 277 2.54 -11.99 -5.02
C SER A 277 2.17 -10.51 -5.16
N ASN A 278 3.15 -9.59 -5.06
CA ASN A 278 2.92 -8.14 -5.15
C ASN A 278 2.74 -7.72 -6.61
N ARG A 279 1.59 -8.07 -7.17
CA ARG A 279 1.25 -7.82 -8.59
C ARG A 279 0.84 -6.36 -8.81
N SER A 280 0.88 -5.91 -10.07
CA SER A 280 0.21 -4.68 -10.47
C SER A 280 -1.29 -4.85 -10.43
N SER A 281 -2.00 -3.77 -10.14
CA SER A 281 -3.46 -3.74 -10.08
C SER A 281 -4.01 -2.74 -11.09
N ALA A 282 -5.15 -3.06 -11.69
CA ALA A 282 -5.89 -2.16 -12.57
C ALA A 282 -7.37 -2.52 -12.54
N THR A 283 -8.22 -1.50 -12.47
CA THR A 283 -9.66 -1.69 -12.55
C THR A 283 -10.09 -1.72 -14.00
N PRO A 284 -10.96 -2.67 -14.40
CA PRO A 284 -11.44 -2.75 -15.77
C PRO A 284 -12.11 -1.46 -16.25
N ALA A 285 -11.84 -1.06 -17.49
CA ALA A 285 -12.47 0.10 -18.09
C ALA A 285 -14.00 -0.01 -18.02
N GLY A 286 -14.67 1.10 -17.70
CA GLY A 286 -16.12 1.14 -17.58
C GLY A 286 -16.67 0.51 -16.28
N HIS A 287 -15.81 0.13 -15.32
CA HIS A 287 -16.27 -0.32 -14.00
C HIS A 287 -17.06 0.80 -13.29
N PRO A 288 -18.09 0.48 -12.47
CA PRO A 288 -18.87 1.49 -11.73
C PRO A 288 -18.02 2.50 -10.95
N LEU A 289 -16.94 2.08 -10.31
CA LEU A 289 -16.03 2.98 -9.59
C LEU A 289 -15.41 4.04 -10.51
N ILE A 290 -14.96 3.66 -11.71
CA ILE A 290 -14.38 4.61 -12.68
C ILE A 290 -15.46 5.55 -13.21
N ARG A 291 -16.63 5.03 -13.61
CA ARG A 291 -17.75 5.86 -14.09
C ARG A 291 -18.19 6.87 -13.04
N THR A 292 -18.21 6.48 -11.77
CA THR A 292 -18.57 7.39 -10.66
C THR A 292 -17.53 8.49 -10.51
N ALA A 293 -16.24 8.16 -10.54
CA ALA A 293 -15.17 9.15 -10.48
C ALA A 293 -15.26 10.15 -11.64
N GLU A 294 -15.46 9.67 -12.87
CA GLU A 294 -15.64 10.50 -14.06
C GLU A 294 -16.87 11.41 -13.97
N ALA A 295 -18.01 10.87 -13.51
CA ALA A 295 -19.25 11.65 -13.34
C ALA A 295 -19.12 12.77 -12.29
N LEU A 296 -18.31 12.54 -11.26
CA LEU A 296 -17.99 13.51 -10.20
C LEU A 296 -16.80 14.41 -10.54
N HIS A 297 -16.23 14.27 -11.75
CA HIS A 297 -15.04 15.01 -12.18
C HIS A 297 -13.83 14.82 -11.26
N ILE A 298 -13.74 13.65 -10.59
CA ILE A 298 -12.58 13.26 -9.80
C ILE A 298 -11.50 12.76 -10.76
N PRO A 299 -10.25 13.27 -10.69
CA PRO A 299 -9.15 12.78 -11.51
C PRO A 299 -8.92 11.28 -11.29
N THR A 300 -8.60 10.56 -12.40
CA THR A 300 -8.36 9.11 -12.39
C THR A 300 -6.94 8.77 -12.84
N PRO A 301 -5.90 9.21 -12.09
CA PRO A 301 -4.51 8.91 -12.43
C PRO A 301 -4.15 7.45 -12.16
N THR A 302 -2.88 7.13 -12.40
CA THR A 302 -2.28 5.85 -12.02
C THR A 302 -1.22 6.08 -10.96
N SER A 303 -1.05 5.10 -10.04
CA SER A 303 -0.07 5.18 -8.97
C SER A 303 1.23 4.44 -9.32
N ALA A 304 2.36 5.03 -8.94
CA ALA A 304 3.66 4.38 -9.01
C ALA A 304 3.98 3.51 -7.77
N THR A 305 3.21 3.67 -6.69
CA THR A 305 3.34 2.94 -5.43
C THR A 305 2.31 1.82 -5.33
N THR A 306 2.65 0.79 -4.56
CA THR A 306 1.76 -0.35 -4.24
C THR A 306 0.92 -0.03 -3.00
N SER A 307 -0.17 -0.79 -2.82
CA SER A 307 -1.04 -0.76 -1.64
C SER A 307 -1.65 -2.14 -1.41
N ASP A 308 -2.52 -2.27 -0.42
CA ASP A 308 -3.31 -3.48 -0.21
C ASP A 308 -4.10 -3.92 -1.45
N TRP A 309 -4.40 -3.01 -2.38
CA TRP A 309 -5.09 -3.33 -3.64
C TRP A 309 -4.47 -4.50 -4.41
N MET A 310 -3.14 -4.59 -4.44
CA MET A 310 -2.44 -5.67 -5.16
C MET A 310 -2.81 -7.08 -4.68
N ARG A 311 -3.40 -7.20 -3.48
CA ARG A 311 -3.77 -8.46 -2.84
C ARG A 311 -5.26 -8.74 -2.87
N LEU A 312 -6.06 -7.72 -3.17
CA LEU A 312 -7.53 -7.86 -3.20
C LEU A 312 -7.98 -8.79 -4.33
N PRO A 313 -8.97 -9.66 -4.07
CA PRO A 313 -9.56 -10.52 -5.10
C PRO A 313 -10.64 -9.81 -5.92
N VAL A 314 -10.96 -8.57 -5.62
CA VAL A 314 -12.04 -7.78 -6.23
C VAL A 314 -11.49 -6.53 -6.93
N PRO A 315 -12.19 -5.97 -7.92
CA PRO A 315 -11.84 -4.68 -8.52
C PRO A 315 -11.81 -3.58 -7.46
N ALA A 316 -10.86 -2.64 -7.57
CA ALA A 316 -10.78 -1.53 -6.64
C ALA A 316 -10.25 -0.25 -7.28
N ILE A 317 -10.39 0.87 -6.59
CA ILE A 317 -9.63 2.09 -6.80
C ILE A 317 -8.86 2.43 -5.53
N LYS A 318 -7.77 3.17 -5.69
CA LYS A 318 -7.01 3.70 -4.57
C LYS A 318 -7.33 5.18 -4.41
N MET A 319 -7.91 5.58 -3.28
CA MET A 319 -8.38 6.94 -3.03
C MET A 319 -8.43 7.21 -1.53
N GLY A 320 -7.82 8.30 -1.09
CA GLY A 320 -7.88 8.75 0.31
C GLY A 320 -7.31 10.15 0.51
N PRO A 321 -7.57 10.77 1.68
CA PRO A 321 -7.06 12.08 2.04
C PRO A 321 -5.55 12.06 2.30
N GLY A 322 -4.92 13.22 2.24
CA GLY A 322 -3.49 13.38 2.46
C GLY A 322 -2.68 13.38 1.17
N ASP A 323 -1.36 13.45 1.33
CA ASP A 323 -0.40 13.57 0.23
C ASP A 323 0.69 12.51 0.37
N SER A 324 0.85 11.65 -0.65
CA SER A 324 1.84 10.57 -0.68
C SER A 324 3.30 11.05 -0.55
N HIS A 325 3.57 12.33 -0.81
CA HIS A 325 4.89 12.90 -0.60
C HIS A 325 5.28 13.06 0.87
N ARG A 326 4.33 12.91 1.80
CA ARG A 326 4.55 12.97 3.26
C ARG A 326 4.79 11.60 3.86
N SER A 327 4.40 10.51 3.17
CA SER A 327 4.56 9.13 3.62
C SER A 327 6.03 8.76 3.83
N HIS A 328 6.32 8.00 4.88
CA HIS A 328 7.64 7.47 5.24
C HIS A 328 8.71 8.55 5.47
N LYS A 329 8.29 9.76 5.84
CA LYS A 329 9.19 10.88 6.17
C LYS A 329 9.05 11.27 7.63
N ALA A 330 10.12 11.85 8.18
CA ALA A 330 10.05 12.50 9.48
C ALA A 330 9.07 13.69 9.44
N ASP A 331 8.52 14.01 10.61
CA ASP A 331 7.56 15.10 10.80
C ASP A 331 6.31 14.97 9.93
N GLU A 332 5.85 13.74 9.75
CA GLU A 332 4.63 13.41 9.01
C GLU A 332 3.43 14.14 9.60
N TYR A 333 2.51 14.56 8.73
CA TYR A 333 1.27 15.24 9.10
C TYR A 333 0.18 15.11 8.04
N ILE A 334 -1.08 15.29 8.47
CA ILE A 334 -2.22 15.53 7.58
C ILE A 334 -2.94 16.81 7.99
N LEU A 335 -3.48 17.57 7.02
CA LEU A 335 -4.29 18.73 7.31
C LEU A 335 -5.70 18.31 7.78
N LYS A 336 -6.27 19.02 8.75
CA LYS A 336 -7.66 18.80 9.17
C LYS A 336 -8.66 19.05 8.04
N SER A 337 -8.33 19.96 7.12
CA SER A 337 -9.13 20.21 5.91
C SER A 337 -9.12 19.00 4.96
N GLU A 338 -7.98 18.29 4.84
CA GLU A 338 -7.89 17.07 4.01
C GLU A 338 -8.77 15.94 4.57
N ILE A 339 -8.85 15.80 5.90
CA ILE A 339 -9.77 14.83 6.55
C ILE A 339 -11.23 15.24 6.28
N SER A 340 -11.56 16.52 6.44
CA SER A 340 -12.91 17.02 6.16
C SER A 340 -13.33 16.77 4.72
N GLU A 341 -12.48 17.17 3.76
CA GLU A 341 -12.71 16.94 2.33
C GLU A 341 -12.78 15.45 1.99
N GLY A 342 -11.95 14.62 2.64
CA GLY A 342 -11.95 13.18 2.48
C GLY A 342 -13.29 12.56 2.85
N ILE A 343 -13.84 12.90 4.01
CA ILE A 343 -15.15 12.42 4.47
C ILE A 343 -16.26 12.88 3.51
N GLU A 344 -16.28 14.17 3.14
CA GLU A 344 -17.29 14.72 2.25
C GLU A 344 -17.24 14.03 0.87
N LYS A 345 -16.05 13.86 0.30
CA LYS A 345 -15.87 13.21 -1.00
C LYS A 345 -16.19 11.71 -0.96
N TYR A 346 -15.86 10.99 0.11
CA TYR A 346 -16.28 9.59 0.25
C TYR A 346 -17.80 9.47 0.32
N ILE A 347 -18.48 10.31 1.09
CA ILE A 347 -19.95 10.34 1.17
C ILE A 347 -20.54 10.65 -0.21
N GLU A 348 -20.03 11.67 -0.91
CA GLU A 348 -20.48 12.03 -2.24
C GLU A 348 -20.24 10.88 -3.25
N PHE A 349 -19.05 10.30 -3.23
CA PHE A 349 -18.69 9.18 -4.12
C PHE A 349 -19.62 7.99 -3.91
N ILE A 350 -19.79 7.52 -2.68
CA ILE A 350 -20.64 6.38 -2.34
C ILE A 350 -22.10 6.66 -2.72
N SER A 351 -22.60 7.86 -2.43
CA SER A 351 -23.99 8.26 -2.74
C SER A 351 -24.29 8.28 -4.24
N ASN A 352 -23.27 8.38 -5.10
CA ASN A 352 -23.37 8.46 -6.55
C ASN A 352 -22.90 7.19 -7.28
N ILE A 353 -22.55 6.12 -6.56
CA ILE A 353 -22.19 4.84 -7.21
C ILE A 353 -23.38 4.36 -8.03
N SER A 354 -23.20 4.37 -9.35
CA SER A 354 -24.20 3.89 -10.29
C SER A 354 -24.10 2.38 -10.50
N LYS A 355 -25.26 1.72 -10.59
CA LYS A 355 -25.37 0.29 -10.89
C LYS A 355 -24.72 -0.08 -12.26
#